data_40411727fbccb0c993cf8da2476957e6
#
_entry.id   40411727fbccb0c993cf8da2476957e6
#
_cell.length_a   1.000
_cell.length_b   1.000
_cell.length_c   1.000
_cell.angle_alpha   90.00
_cell.angle_beta   90.00
_cell.angle_gamma   90.00
#
_symmetry.space_group_name_H-M   'P 1'
#
loop_
_entity.id
_entity.type
_entity.pdbx_description
1 polymer ?
#
loop_
_entity_poly.entity_id
_entity_poly.type
_entity_poly.pdbx_seq_one_letter_code
_entity_poly.pdbx_strand_id
1 'polypeptide(L)'
;MRNAKILCEEIADVMAEIDPDHADVYKANVTAYNEKMTELDEKYKAAVSAGNQKTVLFGDRFPFRYLVDDYGLDYYAAFAGCSAESEASFKTITFLAGKVDELDLLAILQNESADGSIAETIKNNTKEKNQTILTLDSMQSKTLADVEQGASYLSVMEENLNVLKEALK
;
A
#
# COMPACT_ATOMS: atom_id res chain seq x y z
N MET A 1 -0.96 -9.29 -1.50
CA MET A 1 -1.03 -10.49 -0.57
C MET A 1 -0.43 -11.76 -1.15
N ARG A 2 -0.61 -12.05 -2.44
CA ARG A 2 -0.15 -13.30 -3.05
C ARG A 2 1.35 -13.58 -2.80
N ASN A 3 2.21 -12.62 -3.09
CA ASN A 3 3.66 -12.79 -2.91
C ASN A 3 4.06 -12.99 -1.44
N ALA A 4 3.38 -12.34 -0.50
CA ALA A 4 3.66 -12.49 0.92
C ALA A 4 3.37 -13.92 1.41
N LYS A 5 2.26 -14.53 0.95
CA LYS A 5 1.92 -15.93 1.28
C LYS A 5 2.98 -16.90 0.77
N ILE A 6 3.41 -16.74 -0.48
CA ILE A 6 4.47 -17.58 -1.07
C ILE A 6 5.78 -17.45 -0.28
N LEU A 7 6.18 -16.22 0.06
CA LEU A 7 7.40 -16.00 0.85
C LEU A 7 7.32 -16.63 2.25
N CYS A 8 6.16 -16.60 2.90
CA CYS A 8 5.97 -17.26 4.19
C CYS A 8 6.10 -18.78 4.07
N GLU A 9 5.60 -19.39 3.00
CA GLU A 9 5.74 -20.82 2.71
C GLU A 9 7.20 -21.21 2.50
N GLU A 10 7.92 -20.48 1.64
CA GLU A 10 9.34 -20.68 1.39
C GLU A 10 10.19 -20.54 2.67
N ILE A 11 9.89 -19.56 3.52
CA ILE A 11 10.57 -19.38 4.80
C ILE A 11 10.33 -20.59 5.71
N ALA A 12 9.08 -21.08 5.79
CA ALA A 12 8.75 -22.23 6.63
C ALA A 12 9.43 -23.50 6.14
N ASP A 13 9.55 -23.71 4.82
CA ASP A 13 10.23 -24.85 4.22
C ASP A 13 11.73 -24.83 4.54
N VAL A 14 12.38 -23.67 4.37
CA VAL A 14 13.80 -23.51 4.74
C VAL A 14 14.02 -23.72 6.24
N MET A 15 13.13 -23.22 7.10
CA MET A 15 13.21 -23.47 8.55
C MET A 15 13.07 -24.96 8.89
N ALA A 16 12.18 -25.66 8.21
CA ALA A 16 11.99 -27.11 8.39
C ALA A 16 13.22 -27.94 7.94
N GLU A 17 13.97 -27.47 6.94
CA GLU A 17 15.23 -28.10 6.52
C GLU A 17 16.36 -27.87 7.56
N ILE A 18 16.43 -26.68 8.15
CA ILE A 18 17.46 -26.32 9.13
C ILE A 18 17.19 -26.97 10.50
N ASP A 19 15.92 -27.08 10.88
CA ASP A 19 15.44 -27.63 12.14
C ASP A 19 14.31 -28.62 11.92
N PRO A 20 14.63 -29.87 11.50
CA PRO A 20 13.65 -30.89 11.17
C PRO A 20 12.78 -31.33 12.35
N ASP A 21 13.29 -31.23 13.56
CA ASP A 21 12.57 -31.63 14.78
C ASP A 21 11.32 -30.76 15.03
N HIS A 22 11.29 -29.54 14.50
CA HIS A 22 10.18 -28.60 14.63
C HIS A 22 9.44 -28.33 13.28
N ALA A 23 9.71 -29.12 12.25
CA ALA A 23 9.14 -28.92 10.90
C ALA A 23 7.60 -28.80 10.90
N ASP A 24 6.91 -29.63 11.69
CA ASP A 24 5.44 -29.62 11.79
C ASP A 24 4.93 -28.32 12.43
N VAL A 25 5.68 -27.74 13.37
CA VAL A 25 5.35 -26.46 14.01
C VAL A 25 5.44 -25.31 12.99
N TYR A 26 6.51 -25.27 12.19
CA TYR A 26 6.69 -24.24 11.15
C TYR A 26 5.57 -24.32 10.11
N LYS A 27 5.22 -25.52 9.65
CA LYS A 27 4.13 -25.74 8.70
C LYS A 27 2.76 -25.36 9.26
N ALA A 28 2.49 -25.69 10.52
CA ALA A 28 1.24 -25.31 11.17
C ALA A 28 1.14 -23.77 11.31
N ASN A 29 2.22 -23.10 11.70
CA ASN A 29 2.27 -21.67 11.86
C ASN A 29 2.06 -20.94 10.54
N VAL A 30 2.74 -21.34 9.45
CA VAL A 30 2.56 -20.70 8.14
C VAL A 30 1.15 -20.94 7.60
N THR A 31 0.58 -22.09 7.79
CA THR A 31 -0.80 -22.39 7.39
C THR A 31 -1.77 -21.43 8.08
N ALA A 32 -1.71 -21.33 9.41
CA ALA A 32 -2.57 -20.43 10.19
C ALA A 32 -2.36 -18.94 9.83
N TYR A 33 -1.13 -18.54 9.50
CA TYR A 33 -0.83 -17.17 9.09
C TYR A 33 -1.37 -16.88 7.69
N ASN A 34 -1.20 -17.80 6.74
CA ASN A 34 -1.70 -17.70 5.38
C ASN A 34 -3.24 -17.69 5.30
N GLU A 35 -3.92 -18.37 6.23
CA GLU A 35 -5.39 -18.28 6.37
C GLU A 35 -5.80 -16.84 6.69
N LYS A 36 -5.16 -16.19 7.67
CA LYS A 36 -5.43 -14.77 8.01
C LYS A 36 -5.14 -13.82 6.84
N MET A 37 -4.04 -14.05 6.12
CA MET A 37 -3.74 -13.27 4.91
C MET A 37 -4.78 -13.50 3.81
N THR A 38 -5.33 -14.70 3.70
CA THR A 38 -6.39 -14.99 2.73
C THR A 38 -7.70 -14.28 3.07
N GLU A 39 -8.09 -14.25 4.34
CA GLU A 39 -9.25 -13.48 4.79
C GLU A 39 -9.09 -11.98 4.51
N LEU A 40 -7.89 -11.44 4.74
CA LEU A 40 -7.60 -10.04 4.46
C LEU A 40 -7.58 -9.74 2.96
N ASP A 41 -7.03 -10.65 2.14
CA ASP A 41 -7.04 -10.56 0.68
C ASP A 41 -8.46 -10.48 0.12
N GLU A 42 -9.39 -11.27 0.64
CA GLU A 42 -10.81 -11.19 0.25
C GLU A 42 -11.46 -9.85 0.64
N LYS A 43 -11.08 -9.29 1.80
CA LYS A 43 -11.55 -7.95 2.20
C LYS A 43 -11.03 -6.85 1.25
N TYR A 44 -9.79 -6.96 0.76
CA TYR A 44 -9.24 -6.06 -0.25
C TYR A 44 -10.00 -6.17 -1.57
N LYS A 45 -10.22 -7.38 -2.08
CA LYS A 45 -11.00 -7.63 -3.30
C LYS A 45 -12.41 -7.05 -3.20
N ALA A 46 -13.07 -7.27 -2.07
CA ALA A 46 -14.39 -6.72 -1.80
C ALA A 46 -14.39 -5.18 -1.78
N ALA A 47 -13.40 -4.57 -1.13
CA ALA A 47 -13.26 -3.12 -1.05
C ALA A 47 -13.05 -2.49 -2.44
N VAL A 48 -12.14 -3.06 -3.23
CA VAL A 48 -11.87 -2.59 -4.59
C VAL A 48 -13.09 -2.81 -5.49
N SER A 49 -13.80 -3.93 -5.35
CA SER A 49 -15.02 -4.20 -6.13
C SER A 49 -16.13 -3.19 -5.82
N ALA A 50 -16.29 -2.82 -4.55
CA ALA A 50 -17.32 -1.89 -4.09
C ALA A 50 -16.97 -0.41 -4.33
N GLY A 51 -15.70 -0.08 -4.54
CA GLY A 51 -15.25 1.29 -4.75
C GLY A 51 -15.75 1.87 -6.08
N ASN A 52 -16.07 3.15 -6.07
CA ASN A 52 -16.47 3.92 -7.26
C ASN A 52 -15.27 4.21 -8.17
N GLN A 53 -14.10 4.38 -7.57
CA GLN A 53 -12.83 4.63 -8.25
C GLN A 53 -12.05 3.33 -8.44
N LYS A 54 -11.31 3.27 -9.55
CA LYS A 54 -10.34 2.18 -9.83
C LYS A 54 -8.92 2.70 -10.01
N THR A 55 -8.75 4.00 -9.86
CA THR A 55 -7.46 4.68 -9.99
C THR A 55 -7.10 5.33 -8.66
N VAL A 56 -5.85 5.15 -8.25
CA VAL A 56 -5.26 5.84 -7.10
C VAL A 56 -4.16 6.80 -7.57
N LEU A 57 -3.96 7.90 -6.85
CA LEU A 57 -2.95 8.88 -7.21
C LEU A 57 -2.05 9.16 -6.00
N PHE A 58 -0.74 9.02 -6.21
CA PHE A 58 0.28 9.25 -5.20
C PHE A 58 0.99 10.58 -5.45
N GLY A 59 0.87 11.50 -4.50
CA GLY A 59 1.69 12.71 -4.42
C GLY A 59 3.06 12.40 -3.81
N ASP A 60 3.66 11.27 -4.15
CA ASP A 60 4.90 10.79 -3.57
C ASP A 60 5.50 9.67 -4.45
N ARG A 61 6.52 8.94 -3.90
CA ARG A 61 7.08 7.70 -4.43
C ARG A 61 6.02 6.59 -4.42
N PHE A 62 6.18 5.63 -5.32
CA PHE A 62 5.22 4.56 -5.50
C PHE A 62 5.82 3.16 -5.25
N PRO A 63 5.90 2.69 -3.99
CA PRO A 63 6.37 1.35 -3.66
C PRO A 63 5.27 0.27 -3.72
N PHE A 64 4.07 0.59 -4.19
CA PHE A 64 2.87 -0.27 -4.08
C PHE A 64 2.52 -1.05 -5.36
N ARG A 65 3.51 -1.30 -6.25
CA ARG A 65 3.28 -1.94 -7.55
C ARG A 65 2.52 -3.27 -7.44
N TYR A 66 2.96 -4.15 -6.53
CA TYR A 66 2.31 -5.45 -6.35
C TYR A 66 0.90 -5.34 -5.75
N LEU A 67 0.64 -4.32 -4.94
CA LEU A 67 -0.69 -4.08 -4.38
C LEU A 67 -1.68 -3.70 -5.48
N VAL A 68 -1.35 -2.74 -6.32
CA VAL A 68 -2.23 -2.33 -7.42
C VAL A 68 -2.42 -3.44 -8.45
N ASP A 69 -1.37 -4.20 -8.78
CA ASP A 69 -1.45 -5.35 -9.69
C ASP A 69 -2.32 -6.49 -9.12
N ASP A 70 -2.20 -6.80 -7.82
CA ASP A 70 -2.98 -7.88 -7.17
C ASP A 70 -4.50 -7.56 -7.19
N TYR A 71 -4.89 -6.29 -7.15
CA TYR A 71 -6.30 -5.87 -7.06
C TYR A 71 -6.83 -5.15 -8.31
N GLY A 72 -6.04 -5.07 -9.39
CA GLY A 72 -6.46 -4.48 -10.66
C GLY A 72 -6.76 -3.00 -10.58
N LEU A 73 -5.96 -2.25 -9.82
CA LEU A 73 -6.04 -0.81 -9.72
C LEU A 73 -5.09 -0.14 -10.72
N ASP A 74 -5.54 0.93 -11.35
CA ASP A 74 -4.69 1.87 -12.07
C ASP A 74 -4.06 2.87 -11.10
N TYR A 75 -2.93 3.47 -11.48
CA TYR A 75 -2.28 4.46 -10.63
C TYR A 75 -1.57 5.57 -11.41
N TYR A 76 -1.45 6.72 -10.76
CA TYR A 76 -0.52 7.80 -11.09
C TYR A 76 0.36 8.09 -9.87
N ALA A 77 1.60 8.52 -10.10
CA ALA A 77 2.52 8.85 -9.01
C ALA A 77 3.49 9.96 -9.41
N ALA A 78 3.94 10.74 -8.42
CA ALA A 78 4.92 11.78 -8.64
C ALA A 78 6.28 11.21 -9.03
N PHE A 79 6.64 10.05 -8.45
CA PHE A 79 7.88 9.35 -8.74
C PHE A 79 7.65 7.86 -8.97
N ALA A 80 8.37 7.28 -9.93
CA ALA A 80 8.32 5.86 -10.21
C ALA A 80 9.05 5.05 -9.12
N GLY A 81 8.37 4.04 -8.55
CA GLY A 81 8.97 3.11 -7.60
C GLY A 81 9.55 3.78 -6.35
N CYS A 82 10.71 3.33 -5.92
CA CYS A 82 11.44 3.85 -4.75
C CYS A 82 12.51 4.88 -5.17
N SER A 83 12.17 5.83 -6.04
CA SER A 83 13.07 6.89 -6.47
C SER A 83 13.69 7.63 -5.30
N ALA A 84 14.95 8.06 -5.44
CA ALA A 84 15.62 8.94 -4.49
C ALA A 84 15.26 10.42 -4.69
N GLU A 85 14.47 10.74 -5.71
CA GLU A 85 14.02 12.12 -5.99
C GLU A 85 13.09 12.59 -4.86
N SER A 86 13.30 13.85 -4.45
CA SER A 86 12.52 14.49 -3.39
C SER A 86 11.72 15.71 -3.89
N GLU A 87 11.95 16.12 -5.15
CA GLU A 87 11.29 17.28 -5.74
C GLU A 87 10.60 16.91 -7.05
N ALA A 88 9.31 17.13 -7.12
CA ALA A 88 8.54 16.94 -8.34
C ALA A 88 8.63 18.19 -9.23
N SER A 89 8.82 17.97 -10.54
CA SER A 89 8.81 19.09 -11.50
C SER A 89 7.42 19.77 -11.54
N PHE A 90 7.38 21.06 -11.87
CA PHE A 90 6.11 21.76 -12.09
C PHE A 90 5.21 21.06 -13.11
N LYS A 91 5.81 20.48 -14.16
CA LYS A 91 5.08 19.71 -15.17
C LYS A 91 4.42 18.48 -14.56
N THR A 92 5.13 17.75 -13.67
CA THR A 92 4.59 16.59 -12.94
C THR A 92 3.43 16.99 -12.05
N ILE A 93 3.58 18.05 -11.28
CA ILE A 93 2.51 18.57 -10.40
C ILE A 93 1.26 18.94 -11.20
N THR A 94 1.41 19.71 -12.29
CA THR A 94 0.28 20.13 -13.13
C THR A 94 -0.40 18.96 -13.79
N PHE A 95 0.36 17.96 -14.25
CA PHE A 95 -0.17 16.73 -14.84
C PHE A 95 -1.00 15.95 -13.81
N LEU A 96 -0.47 15.75 -12.59
CA LEU A 96 -1.16 15.00 -11.54
C LEU A 96 -2.40 15.72 -11.04
N ALA A 97 -2.33 17.05 -10.83
CA ALA A 97 -3.51 17.85 -10.49
C ALA A 97 -4.60 17.74 -11.58
N GLY A 98 -4.19 17.79 -12.85
CA GLY A 98 -5.11 17.56 -13.97
C GLY A 98 -5.75 16.16 -13.96
N LYS A 99 -5.01 15.12 -13.54
CA LYS A 99 -5.55 13.76 -13.40
C LYS A 99 -6.51 13.62 -12.21
N VAL A 100 -6.24 14.31 -11.10
CA VAL A 100 -7.20 14.41 -9.98
C VAL A 100 -8.53 15.00 -10.47
N ASP A 101 -8.47 16.11 -11.21
CA ASP A 101 -9.66 16.78 -11.74
C ASP A 101 -10.39 15.97 -12.82
N GLU A 102 -9.63 15.30 -13.72
CA GLU A 102 -10.20 14.49 -14.82
C GLU A 102 -10.96 13.27 -14.32
N LEU A 103 -10.46 12.65 -13.25
CA LEU A 103 -10.99 11.41 -12.68
C LEU A 103 -11.87 11.65 -11.45
N ASP A 104 -12.08 12.90 -11.06
CA ASP A 104 -12.84 13.29 -9.86
C ASP A 104 -12.34 12.58 -8.60
N LEU A 105 -11.00 12.46 -8.43
CA LEU A 105 -10.42 11.77 -7.29
C LEU A 105 -10.62 12.57 -6.00
N LEU A 106 -11.16 11.93 -4.98
CA LEU A 106 -11.41 12.53 -3.67
C LEU A 106 -10.20 12.47 -2.74
N ALA A 107 -9.18 11.68 -3.08
CA ALA A 107 -7.99 11.50 -2.25
C ALA A 107 -6.70 11.56 -3.08
N ILE A 108 -5.64 12.04 -2.42
CA ILE A 108 -4.25 11.96 -2.88
C ILE A 108 -3.50 11.13 -1.85
N LEU A 109 -2.85 10.06 -2.28
CA LEU A 109 -2.09 9.17 -1.41
C LEU A 109 -0.64 9.63 -1.29
N GLN A 110 -0.04 9.32 -0.16
CA GLN A 110 1.40 9.44 0.09
C GLN A 110 1.89 8.22 0.88
N ASN A 111 3.20 8.00 0.97
CA ASN A 111 3.74 6.96 1.84
C ASN A 111 3.97 7.48 3.28
N GLU A 112 4.28 6.57 4.20
CA GLU A 112 4.45 6.86 5.63
C GLU A 112 5.65 7.76 5.96
N SER A 113 6.61 7.88 5.06
CA SER A 113 7.82 8.71 5.24
C SER A 113 7.74 10.07 4.55
N ALA A 114 6.61 10.38 3.88
CA ALA A 114 6.41 11.64 3.20
C ALA A 114 6.23 12.81 4.17
N ASP A 115 6.74 13.99 3.81
CA ASP A 115 6.47 15.24 4.52
C ASP A 115 5.15 15.93 4.10
N GLY A 116 4.47 15.37 3.10
CA GLY A 116 3.22 15.87 2.58
C GLY A 116 3.32 17.03 1.57
N SER A 117 4.49 17.60 1.37
CA SER A 117 4.67 18.80 0.58
C SER A 117 4.23 18.67 -0.89
N ILE A 118 4.52 17.53 -1.50
CA ILE A 118 4.16 17.26 -2.90
C ILE A 118 2.64 17.00 -3.02
N ALA A 119 2.07 16.21 -2.13
CA ALA A 119 0.63 15.92 -2.12
C ALA A 119 -0.19 17.23 -1.91
N GLU A 120 0.22 18.07 -0.97
CA GLU A 120 -0.39 19.39 -0.76
C GLU A 120 -0.22 20.32 -1.97
N THR A 121 0.94 20.30 -2.63
CA THR A 121 1.17 21.08 -3.84
C THR A 121 0.27 20.62 -4.97
N ILE A 122 0.09 19.31 -5.18
CA ILE A 122 -0.85 18.77 -6.17
C ILE A 122 -2.27 19.23 -5.85
N LYS A 123 -2.74 19.02 -4.62
CA LYS A 123 -4.06 19.44 -4.15
C LYS A 123 -4.32 20.91 -4.40
N ASN A 124 -3.36 21.78 -4.05
CA ASN A 124 -3.49 23.23 -4.25
C ASN A 124 -3.54 23.66 -5.72
N ASN A 125 -3.16 22.77 -6.66
CA ASN A 125 -3.24 22.99 -8.10
C ASN A 125 -4.45 22.32 -8.76
N THR A 126 -5.30 21.60 -8.02
CA THR A 126 -6.60 21.11 -8.49
C THR A 126 -7.66 22.23 -8.48
N LYS A 127 -8.78 22.01 -9.15
CA LYS A 127 -9.89 22.97 -9.21
C LYS A 127 -10.54 23.17 -7.84
N GLU A 128 -10.93 22.09 -7.18
CA GLU A 128 -11.73 22.11 -5.95
C GLU A 128 -10.88 22.24 -4.69
N LYS A 129 -9.61 21.79 -4.70
CA LYS A 129 -8.66 21.83 -3.59
C LYS A 129 -9.17 21.20 -2.28
N ASN A 130 -10.08 20.24 -2.42
CA ASN A 130 -10.80 19.62 -1.30
C ASN A 130 -10.40 18.15 -1.06
N GLN A 131 -9.42 17.62 -1.82
CA GLN A 131 -8.97 16.26 -1.70
C GLN A 131 -8.42 15.97 -0.30
N THR A 132 -8.71 14.78 0.22
CA THR A 132 -8.10 14.30 1.44
C THR A 132 -6.72 13.72 1.13
N ILE A 133 -5.69 14.12 1.89
CA ILE A 133 -4.38 13.47 1.81
C ILE A 133 -4.39 12.30 2.78
N LEU A 134 -4.13 11.10 2.25
CA LEU A 134 -4.17 9.84 2.99
C LEU A 134 -2.80 9.17 2.92
N THR A 135 -2.38 8.54 4.01
CA THR A 135 -1.09 7.85 4.08
C THR A 135 -1.30 6.34 3.92
N LEU A 136 -0.62 5.75 2.95
CA LEU A 136 -0.52 4.30 2.77
C LEU A 136 0.87 3.85 3.24
N ASP A 137 0.91 2.90 4.17
CA ASP A 137 2.16 2.46 4.80
C ASP A 137 2.84 1.36 3.97
N SER A 138 4.03 1.65 3.47
CA SER A 138 4.84 0.70 2.69
C SER A 138 5.67 -0.26 3.54
N MET A 139 5.68 -0.07 4.84
CA MET A 139 6.50 -0.78 5.84
C MET A 139 8.01 -0.56 5.70
N GLN A 140 8.47 0.34 4.83
CA GLN A 140 9.89 0.60 4.62
C GLN A 140 10.56 1.35 5.79
N SER A 141 9.77 2.04 6.60
CA SER A 141 10.24 2.80 7.77
C SER A 141 10.01 2.09 9.11
N LYS A 142 9.46 0.86 9.10
CA LYS A 142 9.20 0.12 10.35
C LYS A 142 10.48 -0.21 11.10
N THR A 143 10.46 0.07 12.39
CA THR A 143 11.57 -0.17 13.33
C THR A 143 11.27 -1.36 14.24
N LEU A 144 12.27 -1.85 14.95
CA LEU A 144 12.08 -2.87 15.98
C LEU A 144 11.10 -2.39 17.07
N ALA A 145 11.15 -1.12 17.43
CA ALA A 145 10.23 -0.55 18.42
C ALA A 145 8.76 -0.61 17.96
N ASP A 146 8.48 -0.41 16.66
CA ASP A 146 7.13 -0.57 16.12
C ASP A 146 6.65 -2.02 16.22
N VAL A 147 7.53 -2.98 15.96
CA VAL A 147 7.24 -4.42 16.09
C VAL A 147 6.97 -4.79 17.56
N GLU A 148 7.75 -4.28 18.50
CA GLU A 148 7.54 -4.47 19.95
C GLU A 148 6.21 -3.87 20.42
N GLN A 149 5.69 -2.83 19.75
CA GLN A 149 4.39 -2.23 19.97
C GLN A 149 3.24 -2.94 19.23
N GLY A 150 3.54 -4.05 18.54
CA GLY A 150 2.55 -4.90 17.89
C GLY A 150 2.38 -4.68 16.38
N ALA A 151 3.23 -3.85 15.75
CA ALA A 151 3.21 -3.73 14.30
C ALA A 151 3.56 -5.08 13.65
N SER A 152 2.75 -5.50 12.71
CA SER A 152 2.93 -6.72 11.92
C SER A 152 2.49 -6.46 10.48
N TYR A 153 2.89 -7.33 9.56
CA TYR A 153 2.40 -7.22 8.18
C TYR A 153 0.86 -7.18 8.12
N LEU A 154 0.18 -8.04 8.88
CA LEU A 154 -1.30 -8.09 8.89
C LEU A 154 -1.89 -6.79 9.43
N SER A 155 -1.42 -6.27 10.58
CA SER A 155 -1.98 -5.06 11.17
C SER A 155 -1.79 -3.84 10.26
N VAL A 156 -0.62 -3.69 9.65
CA VAL A 156 -0.36 -2.60 8.70
C VAL A 156 -1.23 -2.74 7.45
N MET A 157 -1.38 -3.95 6.92
CA MET A 157 -2.24 -4.15 5.76
C MET A 157 -3.73 -3.98 6.10
N GLU A 158 -4.18 -4.24 7.32
CA GLU A 158 -5.54 -3.90 7.76
C GLU A 158 -5.78 -2.39 7.82
N GLU A 159 -4.81 -1.63 8.31
CA GLU A 159 -4.86 -0.17 8.29
C GLU A 159 -4.86 0.37 6.86
N ASN A 160 -3.98 -0.14 6.01
CA ASN A 160 -3.92 0.20 4.59
C ASN A 160 -5.23 -0.10 3.85
N LEU A 161 -5.93 -1.17 4.21
CA LEU A 161 -7.26 -1.47 3.66
C LEU A 161 -8.28 -0.35 3.97
N ASN A 162 -8.23 0.20 5.18
CA ASN A 162 -9.14 1.29 5.56
C ASN A 162 -8.81 2.57 4.77
N VAL A 163 -7.53 2.88 4.60
CA VAL A 163 -7.06 3.99 3.76
C VAL A 163 -7.53 3.79 2.31
N LEU A 164 -7.35 2.59 1.76
CA LEU A 164 -7.76 2.29 0.39
C LEU A 164 -9.28 2.42 0.18
N LYS A 165 -10.08 1.95 1.14
CA LYS A 165 -11.55 2.13 1.09
C LYS A 165 -11.95 3.60 1.03
N GLU A 166 -11.24 4.47 1.75
CA GLU A 166 -11.50 5.91 1.72
C GLU A 166 -11.09 6.51 0.37
N ALA A 167 -9.93 6.11 -0.16
CA ALA A 167 -9.42 6.60 -1.42
C ALA A 167 -10.26 6.18 -2.64
N LEU A 168 -11.00 5.07 -2.55
CA LEU A 168 -11.80 4.53 -3.65
C LEU A 168 -13.31 4.93 -3.59
N LYS A 169 -13.69 5.81 -2.68
CA LYS A 169 -15.07 6.35 -2.61
C LYS A 169 -15.41 7.15 -3.85
#